data_b5027a1b812742022ef0114e4788fa8a
#
_entry.id   b5027a1b812742022ef0114e4788fa8a
#
_cell.length_a   1.000
_cell.length_b   1.000
_cell.length_c   1.000
_cell.angle_alpha   90.00
_cell.angle_beta   90.00
_cell.angle_gamma   90.00
#
_symmetry.space_group_name_H-M   'P 1'
#
loop_
_entity.id
_entity.type
_entity.pdbx_description
1 polymer ?
#
loop_
_entity_poly.entity_id
_entity_poly.type
_entity_poly.pdbx_seq_one_letter_code
_entity_poly.pdbx_strand_id
1 'polypeptide(L)'
;MITNIVDSLEMIKKNVWSVNFLFPQDEVKAKDGFSLMKLSDLVDERRETITLTNEYGEVHYIGLENIESKTGRLVDFSIKSSADIKSSCKIFMNGDILYGRLRPNLNKVFYNSVFSKGECSAEIIVLIPKEDIVDPIYLSELLRSDTVNRRIVNIVKGAALPRVSMADLKQLQLPIPPLDEQRRISKIIVQKRNELEDHIMKARQIPIELSDMLSASFV
;
A
#
# COMPACT_ATOMS: atom_id res chain seq x y z
N MET A 1 -7.49 24.05 -21.51
CA MET A 1 -7.32 24.61 -20.14
C MET A 1 -8.72 24.77 -19.56
N ILE A 2 -9.11 23.94 -18.59
CA ILE A 2 -10.44 24.05 -17.94
C ILE A 2 -10.25 25.01 -16.77
N THR A 3 -10.80 26.20 -16.85
CA THR A 3 -10.78 27.18 -15.76
C THR A 3 -12.10 27.06 -15.00
N ASN A 4 -12.09 26.38 -13.86
CA ASN A 4 -13.23 26.39 -12.96
C ASN A 4 -13.04 27.55 -11.96
N ILE A 5 -13.96 28.51 -12.00
CA ILE A 5 -14.05 29.56 -10.98
C ILE A 5 -14.82 28.97 -9.82
N VAL A 6 -14.15 28.81 -8.68
CA VAL A 6 -14.79 28.32 -7.44
C VAL A 6 -15.16 29.54 -6.61
N ASP A 7 -16.44 29.60 -6.20
CA ASP A 7 -16.94 30.66 -5.34
C ASP A 7 -16.29 30.58 -3.95
N SER A 8 -15.72 31.70 -3.49
CA SER A 8 -15.10 31.81 -2.17
C SER A 8 -16.05 31.47 -1.01
N LEU A 9 -17.34 31.68 -1.18
CA LEU A 9 -18.38 31.30 -0.20
C LEU A 9 -18.53 29.78 -0.06
N GLU A 10 -18.34 29.01 -1.12
CA GLU A 10 -18.35 27.54 -1.07
C GLU A 10 -17.13 26.98 -0.34
N MET A 11 -15.98 27.63 -0.51
CA MET A 11 -14.75 27.28 0.22
C MET A 11 -14.91 27.48 1.74
N ILE A 12 -15.50 28.61 2.13
CA ILE A 12 -15.74 28.94 3.54
C ILE A 12 -16.77 27.97 4.16
N LYS A 13 -17.84 27.65 3.48
CA LYS A 13 -18.88 26.72 3.96
C LYS A 13 -18.36 25.31 4.18
N LYS A 14 -17.41 24.86 3.36
CA LYS A 14 -16.80 23.51 3.46
C LYS A 14 -15.60 23.45 4.38
N ASN A 15 -15.14 24.61 4.90
CA ASN A 15 -13.93 24.74 5.74
C ASN A 15 -12.70 24.04 5.13
N VAL A 16 -12.56 24.11 3.80
CA VAL A 16 -11.50 23.43 3.05
C VAL A 16 -10.80 24.42 2.12
N TRP A 17 -9.51 24.57 2.32
CA TRP A 17 -8.65 25.49 1.54
C TRP A 17 -7.76 24.75 0.51
N SER A 18 -8.14 23.54 0.12
CA SER A 18 -7.43 22.79 -0.91
C SER A 18 -8.17 22.86 -2.23
N VAL A 19 -7.49 23.34 -3.26
CA VAL A 19 -8.02 23.45 -4.63
C VAL A 19 -8.48 22.07 -5.13
N ASN A 20 -7.74 21.01 -4.82
CA ASN A 20 -8.06 19.64 -5.25
C ASN A 20 -9.38 19.10 -4.67
N PHE A 21 -9.84 19.64 -3.54
CA PHE A 21 -11.11 19.24 -2.93
C PHE A 21 -12.34 19.88 -3.60
N LEU A 22 -12.11 20.98 -4.30
CA LEU A 22 -13.17 21.77 -4.95
C LEU A 22 -13.45 21.31 -6.39
N PHE A 23 -12.54 20.56 -6.98
CA PHE A 23 -12.81 19.93 -8.27
C PHE A 23 -13.66 18.67 -8.03
N PRO A 24 -14.75 18.47 -8.82
CA PRO A 24 -15.46 17.22 -8.78
C PRO A 24 -14.44 16.10 -9.03
N GLN A 25 -14.32 15.19 -8.06
CA GLN A 25 -13.57 13.97 -8.26
C GLN A 25 -14.27 13.24 -9.41
N ASP A 26 -13.50 12.73 -10.36
CA ASP A 26 -14.06 11.95 -11.45
C ASP A 26 -15.02 10.92 -10.85
N GLU A 27 -16.28 10.99 -11.28
CA GLU A 27 -17.34 10.12 -10.79
C GLU A 27 -16.89 8.67 -11.05
N VAL A 28 -16.73 7.88 -10.00
CA VAL A 28 -16.30 6.50 -10.15
C VAL A 28 -17.45 5.73 -10.77
N LYS A 29 -17.29 5.39 -12.04
CA LYS A 29 -18.21 4.50 -12.73
C LYS A 29 -17.64 3.09 -12.67
N ALA A 30 -18.44 2.14 -12.20
CA ALA A 30 -18.10 0.75 -12.32
C ALA A 30 -18.39 0.28 -13.77
N LYS A 31 -17.55 -0.62 -14.26
CA LYS A 31 -17.83 -1.36 -15.51
C LYS A 31 -19.04 -2.27 -15.28
N ASP A 32 -19.75 -2.63 -16.34
CA ASP A 32 -20.82 -3.62 -16.28
C ASP A 32 -20.35 -4.91 -15.59
N GLY A 33 -21.13 -5.38 -14.64
CA GLY A 33 -20.79 -6.53 -13.80
C GLY A 33 -19.92 -6.23 -12.57
N PHE A 34 -19.52 -4.96 -12.35
CA PHE A 34 -18.78 -4.52 -11.16
C PHE A 34 -19.70 -3.74 -10.22
N SER A 35 -19.58 -3.97 -8.93
CA SER A 35 -20.26 -3.21 -7.89
C SER A 35 -19.34 -2.13 -7.34
N LEU A 36 -19.88 -0.92 -7.10
CA LEU A 36 -19.17 0.10 -6.32
C LEU A 36 -19.34 -0.17 -4.84
N MET A 37 -18.23 -0.49 -4.16
CA MET A 37 -18.22 -0.77 -2.72
C MET A 37 -17.28 0.20 -2.00
N LYS A 38 -17.62 0.59 -0.79
CA LYS A 38 -16.70 1.36 0.05
C LYS A 38 -15.60 0.46 0.60
N LEU A 39 -14.40 1.00 0.79
CA LEU A 39 -13.33 0.25 1.43
C LEU A 39 -13.73 -0.25 2.84
N SER A 40 -14.57 0.51 3.56
CA SER A 40 -15.13 0.07 4.85
C SER A 40 -15.89 -1.25 4.80
N ASP A 41 -16.47 -1.57 3.65
CA ASP A 41 -17.26 -2.79 3.48
C ASP A 41 -16.36 -4.00 3.16
N LEU A 42 -15.14 -3.74 2.68
CA LEU A 42 -14.17 -4.73 2.20
C LEU A 42 -13.13 -5.13 3.24
N VAL A 43 -12.83 -4.24 4.21
CA VAL A 43 -11.77 -4.47 5.19
C VAL A 43 -12.15 -4.00 6.59
N ASP A 44 -11.54 -4.63 7.59
CA ASP A 44 -11.43 -4.10 8.93
C ASP A 44 -10.01 -3.53 9.18
N GLU A 45 -9.82 -2.74 10.24
CA GLU A 45 -8.52 -2.21 10.63
C GLU A 45 -7.99 -2.98 11.84
N ARG A 46 -6.79 -3.57 11.72
CA ARG A 46 -6.07 -4.08 12.88
C ARG A 46 -5.43 -2.91 13.62
N ARG A 47 -5.89 -2.67 14.85
CA ARG A 47 -5.44 -1.55 15.69
C ARG A 47 -4.50 -1.95 16.82
N GLU A 48 -4.19 -3.24 16.89
CA GLU A 48 -3.28 -3.77 17.90
C GLU A 48 -1.93 -3.09 17.79
N THR A 49 -1.47 -2.54 18.92
CA THR A 49 -0.17 -1.88 19.05
C THR A 49 0.66 -2.56 20.13
N ILE A 50 1.97 -2.48 19.95
CA ILE A 50 2.94 -3.01 20.91
C ILE A 50 4.09 -2.02 21.05
N THR A 51 4.61 -1.89 22.26
CA THR A 51 5.91 -1.26 22.52
C THR A 51 6.90 -2.37 22.75
N LEU A 52 7.86 -2.51 21.87
CA LEU A 52 8.88 -3.55 21.96
C LEU A 52 9.89 -3.21 23.05
N THR A 53 10.28 -4.22 23.80
CA THR A 53 11.35 -4.17 24.81
C THR A 53 12.43 -5.17 24.43
N ASN A 54 13.59 -5.10 25.06
CA ASN A 54 14.72 -6.01 24.80
C ASN A 54 14.36 -7.50 25.01
N GLU A 55 13.27 -7.78 25.71
CA GLU A 55 12.82 -9.14 26.02
C GLU A 55 12.21 -9.88 24.82
N TYR A 56 11.78 -9.14 23.77
CA TYR A 56 11.17 -9.76 22.58
C TYR A 56 12.18 -10.40 21.64
N GLY A 57 13.48 -10.12 21.80
CA GLY A 57 14.53 -10.69 20.95
C GLY A 57 14.46 -10.21 19.50
N GLU A 58 14.45 -11.14 18.58
CA GLU A 58 14.36 -10.87 17.12
C GLU A 58 12.91 -10.75 16.67
N VAL A 59 12.63 -9.76 15.83
CA VAL A 59 11.28 -9.43 15.35
C VAL A 59 11.25 -9.19 13.83
N HIS A 60 10.14 -9.55 13.21
CA HIS A 60 9.85 -9.26 11.79
C HIS A 60 9.26 -7.85 11.66
N TYR A 61 10.12 -6.83 11.71
CA TYR A 61 9.66 -5.43 11.63
C TYR A 61 9.67 -4.90 10.21
N ILE A 62 8.53 -4.38 9.75
CA ILE A 62 8.38 -3.73 8.45
C ILE A 62 8.18 -2.22 8.66
N GLY A 63 9.18 -1.44 8.22
CA GLY A 63 9.07 0.01 8.09
C GLY A 63 8.54 0.41 6.70
N LEU A 64 8.24 1.71 6.53
CA LEU A 64 7.90 2.22 5.20
C LEU A 64 9.04 2.07 4.18
N GLU A 65 10.27 2.10 4.66
CA GLU A 65 11.47 1.88 3.84
C GLU A 65 11.51 0.50 3.19
N ASN A 66 10.94 -0.50 3.88
CA ASN A 66 10.94 -1.88 3.40
C ASN A 66 9.85 -2.17 2.35
N ILE A 67 8.92 -1.26 2.13
CA ILE A 67 7.89 -1.41 1.09
C ILE A 67 8.29 -0.60 -0.13
N GLU A 68 8.58 -1.26 -1.24
CA GLU A 68 8.93 -0.60 -2.49
C GLU A 68 7.72 0.18 -3.04
N SER A 69 7.97 1.40 -3.47
CA SER A 69 6.94 2.27 -4.04
C SER A 69 6.35 1.66 -5.31
N LYS A 70 5.02 1.75 -5.48
CA LYS A 70 4.24 1.29 -6.64
C LYS A 70 4.16 -0.23 -6.82
N THR A 71 5.23 -0.97 -6.58
CA THR A 71 5.24 -2.43 -6.74
C THR A 71 4.73 -3.15 -5.50
N GLY A 72 4.93 -2.54 -4.31
CA GLY A 72 4.59 -3.13 -3.02
C GLY A 72 5.43 -4.36 -2.70
N ARG A 73 6.63 -4.51 -3.29
CA ARG A 73 7.57 -5.56 -2.95
C ARG A 73 8.22 -5.27 -1.60
N LEU A 74 8.55 -6.33 -0.88
CA LEU A 74 9.39 -6.22 0.31
C LEU A 74 10.86 -6.11 -0.13
N VAL A 75 11.53 -5.02 0.24
CA VAL A 75 12.92 -4.74 -0.12
C VAL A 75 13.73 -4.42 1.13
N ASP A 76 15.02 -4.72 1.08
CA ASP A 76 15.98 -4.43 2.15
C ASP A 76 15.48 -4.88 3.54
N PHE A 77 14.71 -5.98 3.56
CA PHE A 77 14.18 -6.56 4.77
C PHE A 77 15.24 -7.40 5.48
N SER A 78 15.38 -7.19 6.76
CA SER A 78 16.13 -8.04 7.67
C SER A 78 15.41 -8.17 9.00
N ILE A 79 15.61 -9.30 9.67
CA ILE A 79 15.16 -9.48 11.05
C ILE A 79 15.87 -8.41 11.91
N LYS A 80 15.13 -7.71 12.76
CA LYS A 80 15.66 -6.66 13.64
C LYS A 80 15.65 -7.10 15.08
N SER A 81 16.61 -6.60 15.86
CA SER A 81 16.51 -6.69 17.31
C SER A 81 15.38 -5.78 17.80
N SER A 82 14.53 -6.26 18.68
CA SER A 82 13.49 -5.47 19.32
C SER A 82 14.04 -4.26 20.07
N ALA A 83 15.30 -4.36 20.57
CA ALA A 83 16.03 -3.28 21.24
C ALA A 83 16.28 -2.06 20.35
N ASP A 84 16.36 -2.26 19.04
CA ASP A 84 16.62 -1.18 18.06
C ASP A 84 15.37 -0.39 17.70
N ILE A 85 14.17 -0.91 18.06
CA ILE A 85 12.89 -0.33 17.70
C ILE A 85 12.33 0.43 18.93
N LYS A 86 12.55 1.73 18.95
CA LYS A 86 12.17 2.60 20.09
C LYS A 86 10.76 3.16 20.04
N SER A 87 10.09 3.03 18.89
CA SER A 87 8.74 3.56 18.69
C SER A 87 7.68 2.48 18.92
N SER A 88 6.46 2.90 19.28
CA SER A 88 5.31 2.01 19.26
C SER A 88 5.08 1.45 17.85
N CYS A 89 4.82 0.16 17.77
CA CYS A 89 4.58 -0.57 16.53
C CYS A 89 3.13 -1.03 16.46
N LYS A 90 2.67 -1.34 15.26
CA LYS A 90 1.44 -2.09 15.04
C LYS A 90 1.76 -3.54 14.75
N ILE A 91 0.86 -4.42 15.14
CA ILE A 91 0.93 -5.85 14.82
C ILE A 91 0.28 -6.09 13.47
N PHE A 92 0.84 -7.01 12.68
CA PHE A 92 0.22 -7.54 11.48
C PHE A 92 0.30 -9.08 11.46
N MET A 93 -0.62 -9.69 10.74
CA MET A 93 -0.71 -11.14 10.58
C MET A 93 -0.65 -11.55 9.10
N ASN A 94 -0.54 -12.84 8.85
CA ASN A 94 -0.70 -13.37 7.49
C ASN A 94 -2.07 -12.97 6.92
N GLY A 95 -2.10 -12.59 5.65
CA GLY A 95 -3.32 -12.13 4.98
C GLY A 95 -3.60 -10.64 5.11
N ASP A 96 -2.95 -9.92 6.02
CA ASP A 96 -3.12 -8.48 6.18
C ASP A 96 -2.48 -7.69 5.02
N ILE A 97 -3.09 -6.54 4.70
CA ILE A 97 -2.53 -5.57 3.76
C ILE A 97 -1.96 -4.39 4.57
N LEU A 98 -0.68 -4.13 4.38
CA LEU A 98 0.04 -3.04 5.01
C LEU A 98 0.03 -1.82 4.09
N TYR A 99 -0.74 -0.80 4.45
CA TYR A 99 -0.90 0.43 3.67
C TYR A 99 -0.10 1.58 4.29
N GLY A 100 0.88 2.11 3.56
CA GLY A 100 1.67 3.27 3.98
C GLY A 100 0.84 4.56 3.98
N ARG A 101 0.55 5.10 5.18
CA ARG A 101 -0.26 6.31 5.33
C ARG A 101 0.51 7.61 5.08
N LEU A 102 1.80 7.62 5.38
CA LEU A 102 2.68 8.78 5.19
C LEU A 102 3.08 8.89 3.72
N ARG A 103 2.95 10.09 3.15
CA ARG A 103 3.25 10.38 1.74
C ARG A 103 2.59 9.36 0.80
N PRO A 104 1.25 9.28 0.77
CA PRO A 104 0.52 8.26 0.01
C PRO A 104 0.81 8.32 -1.50
N ASN A 105 1.35 9.44 -2.00
CA ASN A 105 1.86 9.55 -3.37
C ASN A 105 3.01 8.56 -3.68
N LEU A 106 3.71 8.05 -2.66
CA LEU A 106 4.71 6.99 -2.84
C LEU A 106 4.08 5.62 -3.11
N ASN A 107 2.78 5.48 -2.87
CA ASN A 107 1.99 4.29 -3.19
C ASN A 107 2.62 2.99 -2.64
N LYS A 108 2.83 2.96 -1.32
CA LYS A 108 3.42 1.83 -0.60
C LYS A 108 2.34 0.95 0.00
N VAL A 109 2.05 -0.17 -0.66
CA VAL A 109 1.04 -1.15 -0.24
C VAL A 109 1.63 -2.55 -0.37
N PHE A 110 1.76 -3.26 0.74
CA PHE A 110 2.29 -4.62 0.80
C PHE A 110 1.21 -5.59 1.27
N TYR A 111 1.02 -6.69 0.55
CA TYR A 111 0.20 -7.82 0.99
C TYR A 111 1.09 -8.84 1.68
N ASN A 112 0.80 -9.13 2.95
CA ASN A 112 1.58 -10.08 3.72
C ASN A 112 1.11 -11.52 3.49
N SER A 113 1.79 -12.24 2.62
CA SER A 113 1.65 -13.69 2.44
C SER A 113 2.84 -14.48 2.98
N VAL A 114 3.80 -13.80 3.62
CA VAL A 114 5.10 -14.38 3.99
C VAL A 114 5.19 -14.68 5.49
N PHE A 115 4.84 -13.71 6.31
CA PHE A 115 5.01 -13.80 7.76
C PHE A 115 3.70 -14.22 8.43
N SER A 116 3.75 -15.18 9.35
CA SER A 116 2.57 -15.54 10.16
C SER A 116 2.15 -14.38 11.06
N LYS A 117 3.13 -13.68 11.63
CA LYS A 117 2.97 -12.48 12.46
C LYS A 117 4.22 -11.61 12.35
N GLY A 118 4.05 -10.30 12.55
CA GLY A 118 5.16 -9.36 12.65
C GLY A 118 4.69 -8.01 13.17
N GLU A 119 5.62 -7.07 13.24
CA GLU A 119 5.43 -5.71 13.69
C GLU A 119 5.70 -4.74 12.53
N CYS A 120 5.00 -3.62 12.52
CA CYS A 120 5.23 -2.58 11.52
C CYS A 120 5.17 -1.18 12.11
N SER A 121 5.70 -0.24 11.35
CA SER A 121 5.68 1.18 11.71
C SER A 121 4.27 1.69 12.00
N ALA A 122 4.12 2.59 12.96
CA ALA A 122 2.87 3.32 13.22
C ALA A 122 2.37 4.13 12.00
N GLU A 123 3.26 4.42 11.02
CA GLU A 123 2.92 5.08 9.76
C GLU A 123 2.34 4.09 8.72
N ILE A 124 2.02 2.87 9.11
CA ILE A 124 1.33 1.86 8.32
C ILE A 124 -0.08 1.65 8.88
N ILE A 125 -1.08 1.64 8.02
CA ILE A 125 -2.43 1.18 8.35
C ILE A 125 -2.48 -0.30 8.00
N VAL A 126 -2.87 -1.14 8.96
CA VAL A 126 -3.00 -2.58 8.76
C VAL A 126 -4.46 -2.90 8.47
N LEU A 127 -4.72 -3.39 7.26
CA LEU A 127 -6.05 -3.72 6.76
C LEU A 127 -6.24 -5.24 6.78
N ILE A 128 -7.34 -5.69 7.35
CA ILE A 128 -7.78 -7.10 7.37
C ILE A 128 -8.82 -7.27 6.28
N PRO A 129 -8.52 -7.89 5.14
CA PRO A 129 -9.50 -8.14 4.08
C PRO A 129 -10.62 -9.09 4.54
N LYS A 130 -11.86 -8.81 4.13
CA LYS A 130 -13.00 -9.71 4.31
C LYS A 130 -13.04 -10.68 3.12
N GLU A 131 -12.41 -11.84 3.28
CA GLU A 131 -12.13 -12.79 2.19
C GLU A 131 -13.39 -13.43 1.58
N ASP A 132 -14.53 -13.33 2.24
CA ASP A 132 -15.84 -13.70 1.71
C ASP A 132 -16.39 -12.70 0.67
N ILE A 133 -15.83 -11.47 0.65
CA ILE A 133 -16.25 -10.37 -0.22
C ILE A 133 -15.14 -9.97 -1.21
N VAL A 134 -13.89 -9.94 -0.73
CA VAL A 134 -12.75 -9.44 -1.53
C VAL A 134 -11.53 -10.34 -1.45
N ASP A 135 -10.95 -10.66 -2.60
CA ASP A 135 -9.66 -11.35 -2.67
C ASP A 135 -8.53 -10.39 -2.24
N PRO A 136 -7.69 -10.77 -1.24
CA PRO A 136 -6.67 -9.89 -0.69
C PRO A 136 -5.61 -9.44 -1.72
N ILE A 137 -5.24 -10.32 -2.65
CA ILE A 137 -4.26 -10.00 -3.71
C ILE A 137 -4.86 -8.99 -4.66
N TYR A 138 -6.11 -9.23 -5.12
CA TYR A 138 -6.85 -8.29 -5.95
C TYR A 138 -6.95 -6.91 -5.28
N LEU A 139 -7.37 -6.86 -4.01
CA LEU A 139 -7.54 -5.61 -3.28
C LEU A 139 -6.21 -4.86 -3.12
N SER A 140 -5.14 -5.56 -2.77
CA SER A 140 -3.83 -4.94 -2.61
C SER A 140 -3.34 -4.31 -3.91
N GLU A 141 -3.59 -4.95 -5.05
CA GLU A 141 -3.23 -4.45 -6.37
C GLU A 141 -4.12 -3.28 -6.79
N LEU A 142 -5.42 -3.37 -6.52
CA LEU A 142 -6.37 -2.29 -6.78
C LEU A 142 -6.00 -1.02 -6.00
N LEU A 143 -5.64 -1.14 -4.72
CA LEU A 143 -5.17 -0.02 -3.90
C LEU A 143 -3.88 0.60 -4.44
N ARG A 144 -3.00 -0.20 -5.09
CA ARG A 144 -1.79 0.28 -5.75
C ARG A 144 -2.01 0.86 -7.14
N SER A 145 -3.17 0.63 -7.75
CA SER A 145 -3.43 1.17 -9.09
C SER A 145 -3.29 2.69 -9.12
N ASP A 146 -2.73 3.22 -10.20
CA ASP A 146 -2.54 4.68 -10.35
C ASP A 146 -3.85 5.46 -10.22
N THR A 147 -4.96 4.88 -10.68
CA THR A 147 -6.28 5.49 -10.60
C THR A 147 -6.74 5.64 -9.15
N VAL A 148 -6.60 4.58 -8.34
CA VAL A 148 -6.98 4.61 -6.92
C VAL A 148 -6.01 5.49 -6.13
N ASN A 149 -4.71 5.38 -6.38
CA ASN A 149 -3.71 6.18 -5.69
C ASN A 149 -3.90 7.68 -5.92
N ARG A 150 -4.16 8.12 -7.16
CA ARG A 150 -4.47 9.54 -7.44
C ARG A 150 -5.66 10.05 -6.62
N ARG A 151 -6.72 9.25 -6.48
CA ARG A 151 -7.88 9.62 -5.67
C ARG A 151 -7.52 9.75 -4.19
N ILE A 152 -6.71 8.84 -3.66
CA ILE A 152 -6.22 8.90 -2.28
C ILE A 152 -5.36 10.15 -2.07
N VAL A 153 -4.45 10.46 -2.98
CA VAL A 153 -3.61 11.67 -2.91
C VAL A 153 -4.46 12.94 -2.87
N ASN A 154 -5.58 12.99 -3.60
CA ASN A 154 -6.46 14.15 -3.64
C ASN A 154 -7.23 14.40 -2.33
N ILE A 155 -7.47 13.39 -1.51
CA ILE A 155 -8.15 13.54 -0.20
C ILE A 155 -7.19 13.82 0.96
N VAL A 156 -5.88 13.79 0.71
CA VAL A 156 -4.85 13.91 1.74
C VAL A 156 -4.74 15.34 2.27
N LYS A 157 -4.58 15.45 3.58
CA LYS A 157 -4.37 16.70 4.30
C LYS A 157 -2.92 16.86 4.72
N GLY A 158 -2.42 18.10 4.70
CA GLY A 158 -1.09 18.46 5.17
C GLY A 158 -0.09 18.75 4.05
N ALA A 159 0.56 19.90 4.11
CA ALA A 159 1.45 20.38 3.03
C ALA A 159 2.85 19.75 3.08
N ALA A 160 3.44 19.58 4.28
CA ALA A 160 4.84 19.15 4.41
C ALA A 160 4.99 17.62 4.54
N LEU A 161 4.15 16.98 5.36
CA LEU A 161 4.14 15.54 5.59
C LEU A 161 2.72 15.01 5.45
N PRO A 162 2.22 14.88 4.20
CA PRO A 162 0.85 14.46 3.95
C PRO A 162 0.60 13.04 4.46
N ARG A 163 -0.52 12.86 5.17
CA ARG A 163 -0.96 11.56 5.69
C ARG A 163 -2.42 11.33 5.32
N VAL A 164 -2.74 10.11 4.92
CA VAL A 164 -4.12 9.66 4.81
C VAL A 164 -4.56 9.02 6.14
N SER A 165 -5.80 9.28 6.55
CA SER A 165 -6.38 8.63 7.71
C SER A 165 -7.18 7.39 7.31
N MET A 166 -7.39 6.45 8.25
CA MET A 166 -8.31 5.33 8.02
C MET A 166 -9.75 5.82 7.78
N ALA A 167 -10.15 6.93 8.39
CA ALA A 167 -11.47 7.53 8.17
C ALA A 167 -11.65 7.99 6.71
N ASP A 168 -10.60 8.58 6.12
CA ASP A 168 -10.62 8.98 4.72
C ASP A 168 -10.61 7.76 3.80
N LEU A 169 -9.77 6.75 4.07
CA LEU A 169 -9.71 5.52 3.29
C LEU A 169 -11.03 4.76 3.28
N LYS A 170 -11.74 4.70 4.40
CA LYS A 170 -13.03 4.01 4.52
C LYS A 170 -14.09 4.53 3.55
N GLN A 171 -14.02 5.79 3.16
CA GLN A 171 -14.98 6.40 2.22
C GLN A 171 -14.62 6.16 0.75
N LEU A 172 -13.46 5.58 0.48
CA LEU A 172 -13.01 5.31 -0.88
C LEU A 172 -13.92 4.28 -1.55
N GLN A 173 -14.57 4.68 -2.63
CA GLN A 173 -15.38 3.78 -3.45
C GLN A 173 -14.49 3.06 -4.47
N LEU A 174 -14.61 1.75 -4.53
CA LEU A 174 -13.81 0.87 -5.38
C LEU A 174 -14.73 0.02 -6.27
N PRO A 175 -14.38 -0.18 -7.55
CA PRO A 175 -15.09 -1.08 -8.43
C PRO A 175 -14.68 -2.53 -8.12
N ILE A 176 -15.59 -3.32 -7.62
CA ILE A 176 -15.37 -4.70 -7.17
C ILE A 176 -16.16 -5.66 -8.07
N PRO A 177 -15.49 -6.53 -8.84
CA PRO A 177 -16.14 -7.58 -9.61
C PRO A 177 -16.58 -8.74 -8.70
N PRO A 178 -17.37 -9.70 -9.21
CA PRO A 178 -17.66 -10.94 -8.52
C PRO A 178 -16.39 -11.65 -8.04
N LEU A 179 -16.47 -12.35 -6.91
CA LEU A 179 -15.30 -12.93 -6.23
C LEU A 179 -14.50 -13.91 -7.13
N ASP A 180 -15.19 -14.67 -7.98
CA ASP A 180 -14.52 -15.57 -8.93
C ASP A 180 -13.68 -14.81 -9.96
N GLU A 181 -14.15 -13.65 -10.41
CA GLU A 181 -13.39 -12.79 -11.32
C GLU A 181 -12.19 -12.14 -10.60
N GLN A 182 -12.36 -11.73 -9.34
CA GLN A 182 -11.23 -11.26 -8.52
C GLN A 182 -10.15 -12.33 -8.41
N ARG A 183 -10.52 -13.56 -8.07
CA ARG A 183 -9.60 -14.70 -7.97
C ARG A 183 -8.92 -15.01 -9.30
N ARG A 184 -9.64 -14.89 -10.41
CA ARG A 184 -9.06 -15.05 -11.76
C ARG A 184 -8.00 -13.99 -12.03
N ILE A 185 -8.30 -12.74 -11.69
CA ILE A 185 -7.35 -11.62 -11.84
C ILE A 185 -6.15 -11.82 -10.91
N SER A 186 -6.35 -12.24 -9.67
CA SER A 186 -5.29 -12.50 -8.69
C SER A 186 -4.29 -13.56 -9.17
N LYS A 187 -4.75 -14.61 -9.84
CA LYS A 187 -3.84 -15.61 -10.45
C LYS A 187 -2.93 -14.97 -11.51
N ILE A 188 -3.46 -14.08 -12.34
CA ILE A 188 -2.67 -13.35 -13.35
C ILE A 188 -1.68 -12.40 -12.66
N ILE A 189 -2.12 -11.71 -11.60
CA ILE A 189 -1.25 -10.82 -10.81
C ILE A 189 -0.07 -11.61 -10.23
N VAL A 190 -0.32 -12.75 -9.59
CA VAL A 190 0.73 -13.60 -9.02
C VAL A 190 1.73 -14.05 -10.08
N GLN A 191 1.22 -14.52 -11.24
CA GLN A 191 2.09 -14.91 -12.36
C GLN A 191 2.98 -13.73 -12.80
N LYS A 192 2.41 -12.54 -13.00
CA LYS A 192 3.16 -11.36 -13.43
C LYS A 192 4.17 -10.88 -12.38
N ARG A 193 3.87 -11.04 -11.11
CA ARG A 193 4.80 -10.76 -10.03
C ARG A 193 5.99 -11.72 -10.02
N ASN A 194 5.75 -13.01 -10.22
CA ASN A 194 6.82 -14.00 -10.34
C ASN A 194 7.72 -13.70 -11.54
N GLU A 195 7.15 -13.37 -12.71
CA GLU A 195 7.91 -12.95 -13.87
C GLU A 195 8.78 -11.70 -13.56
N LEU A 196 8.24 -10.72 -12.83
CA LEU A 196 8.99 -9.54 -12.40
C LEU A 196 10.17 -9.90 -11.48
N GLU A 197 9.95 -10.76 -10.49
CA GLU A 197 11.03 -11.21 -9.59
C GLU A 197 12.15 -11.93 -10.36
N ASP A 198 11.80 -12.80 -11.32
CA ASP A 198 12.76 -13.48 -12.18
C ASP A 198 13.61 -12.48 -12.98
N HIS A 199 12.97 -11.43 -13.53
CA HIS A 199 13.70 -10.39 -14.25
C HIS A 199 14.64 -9.59 -13.35
N ILE A 200 14.19 -9.27 -12.14
CA ILE A 200 15.00 -8.55 -11.15
C ILE A 200 16.21 -9.40 -10.71
N MET A 201 16.00 -10.69 -10.45
CA MET A 201 17.09 -11.62 -10.09
C MET A 201 18.13 -11.70 -11.22
N LYS A 202 17.69 -11.84 -12.47
CA LYS A 202 18.59 -11.83 -13.64
C LYS A 202 19.36 -10.51 -13.74
N ALA A 203 18.67 -9.37 -13.58
CA ALA A 203 19.32 -8.06 -13.64
C ALA A 203 20.37 -7.85 -12.53
N ARG A 204 20.14 -8.40 -11.34
CA ARG A 204 21.11 -8.37 -10.22
C ARG A 204 22.32 -9.26 -10.44
N GLN A 205 22.17 -10.33 -11.21
CA GLN A 205 23.27 -11.27 -11.51
C GLN A 205 24.29 -10.69 -12.49
N ILE A 206 23.87 -9.83 -13.42
CA ILE A 206 24.74 -9.26 -14.47
C ILE A 206 25.98 -8.54 -13.90
N PRO A 207 25.90 -7.64 -12.90
CA PRO A 207 27.09 -6.99 -12.34
C PRO A 207 28.06 -7.98 -11.69
N ILE A 208 27.57 -9.06 -11.11
CA ILE A 208 28.38 -10.12 -10.50
C ILE A 208 29.18 -10.85 -11.58
N GLU A 209 28.50 -11.29 -12.63
CA GLU A 209 29.12 -11.98 -13.79
C GLU A 209 30.17 -11.08 -14.46
N LEU A 210 29.91 -9.79 -14.63
CA LEU A 210 30.88 -8.84 -15.19
C LEU A 210 32.11 -8.69 -14.27
N SER A 211 31.91 -8.64 -12.96
CA SER A 211 33.00 -8.57 -11.99
C SER A 211 33.86 -9.82 -12.04
N ASP A 212 33.25 -11.00 -12.10
CA ASP A 212 33.95 -12.27 -12.16
C ASP A 212 34.77 -12.41 -13.46
N MET A 213 34.18 -12.02 -14.60
CA MET A 213 34.88 -12.00 -15.90
C MET A 213 36.09 -11.08 -15.87
N LEU A 214 35.97 -9.89 -15.29
CA LEU A 214 37.08 -8.94 -15.18
C LEU A 214 38.16 -9.47 -14.21
N SER A 215 37.75 -10.02 -13.06
CA SER A 215 38.67 -10.57 -12.06
C SER A 215 39.48 -11.72 -12.61
N ALA A 216 38.91 -12.58 -13.46
CA ALA A 216 39.62 -13.67 -14.15
C ALA A 216 40.70 -13.17 -15.15
N SER A 217 40.68 -11.87 -15.49
CA SER A 217 41.67 -11.27 -16.38
C SER A 217 42.93 -10.77 -15.67
N PHE A 218 42.90 -10.71 -14.34
CA PHE A 218 44.05 -10.36 -13.49
C PHE A 218 44.72 -11.66 -13.00
N VAL A 219 45.81 -12.02 -13.61
CA VAL A 219 46.72 -13.14 -13.19
C VAL A 219 48.03 -12.54 -12.74
#